data_243acb6f88a272ac338dc0a466e801c4
#
_entry.id   243acb6f88a272ac338dc0a466e801c4
#
_cell.length_a   1.000
_cell.length_b   1.000
_cell.length_c   1.000
_cell.angle_alpha   90.00
_cell.angle_beta   90.00
_cell.angle_gamma   90.00
#
_symmetry.space_group_name_H-M   'P 1'
#
loop_
_entity.id
_entity.type
_entity.pdbx_description
1 polymer ?
#
loop_
_entity_poly.entity_id
_entity_poly.type
_entity_poly.pdbx_seq_one_letter_code
_entity_poly.pdbx_strand_id
1 'polypeptide(L)'
;MKRMLDTGMISEENLIDQHDQLNEKFINGQYGCMFMYTGALSTFQNAGVYGKDKLHMAPFPEFDEKVTNIATWQYVLNKNSDHKEAALKFLQYVSGYEASKNYGQLTKICPARLDVIEDKSFELEGIEMIRQYLKDYELKARPLCVDSIEAVLF
;
A
#
# COMPACT_ATOMS: atom_id res chain seq x y z
N MET A 1 -1.37 -8.71 -20.71
CA MET A 1 0.09 -8.83 -20.52
C MET A 1 0.83 -9.16 -21.81
N LYS A 2 0.55 -10.29 -22.52
CA LYS A 2 1.22 -10.62 -23.80
C LYS A 2 1.21 -9.46 -24.80
N ARG A 3 0.06 -8.85 -25.07
CA ARG A 3 -0.05 -7.70 -25.99
C ARG A 3 0.83 -6.52 -25.59
N MET A 4 1.04 -6.29 -24.29
CA MET A 4 1.90 -5.20 -23.80
C MET A 4 3.38 -5.50 -24.07
N LEU A 5 3.79 -6.77 -23.96
CA LEU A 5 5.12 -7.21 -24.35
C LEU A 5 5.32 -7.10 -25.87
N ASP A 6 4.38 -7.62 -26.65
CA ASP A 6 4.45 -7.60 -28.13
C ASP A 6 4.52 -6.18 -28.71
N THR A 7 3.95 -5.19 -28.01
CA THR A 7 3.99 -3.77 -28.41
C THR A 7 5.17 -2.99 -27.82
N GLY A 8 6.03 -3.62 -27.01
CA GLY A 8 7.13 -2.94 -26.32
C GLY A 8 6.70 -1.97 -25.22
N MET A 9 5.43 -2.04 -24.77
CA MET A 9 4.93 -1.21 -23.67
C MET A 9 5.53 -1.62 -22.31
N ILE A 10 5.83 -2.89 -22.16
CA ILE A 10 6.57 -3.47 -21.02
C ILE A 10 7.68 -4.38 -21.55
N SER A 11 8.74 -4.56 -20.77
CA SER A 11 9.82 -5.52 -21.06
C SER A 11 9.61 -6.85 -20.33
N GLU A 12 10.33 -7.88 -20.71
CA GLU A 12 10.32 -9.16 -19.99
C GLU A 12 10.80 -9.01 -18.54
N GLU A 13 11.72 -8.09 -18.28
CA GLU A 13 12.22 -7.80 -16.93
C GLU A 13 11.10 -7.34 -15.99
N ASN A 14 10.09 -6.61 -16.51
CA ASN A 14 8.94 -6.17 -15.71
C ASN A 14 8.12 -7.33 -15.10
N LEU A 15 8.27 -8.53 -15.64
CA LEU A 15 7.56 -9.72 -15.15
C LEU A 15 8.24 -10.39 -13.95
N ILE A 16 9.53 -10.10 -13.74
CA ILE A 16 10.36 -10.73 -12.71
C ILE A 16 10.90 -9.75 -11.68
N ASP A 17 10.81 -8.44 -11.95
CA ASP A 17 11.26 -7.41 -11.02
C ASP A 17 10.49 -7.49 -9.69
N GLN A 18 11.23 -7.41 -8.60
CA GLN A 18 10.69 -7.25 -7.25
C GLN A 18 10.30 -5.78 -6.98
N HIS A 19 9.54 -5.52 -5.92
CA HIS A 19 9.07 -4.17 -5.58
C HIS A 19 10.19 -3.12 -5.52
N ASP A 20 11.34 -3.47 -4.92
CA ASP A 20 12.45 -2.53 -4.77
C ASP A 20 13.10 -2.21 -6.11
N GLN A 21 13.24 -3.20 -6.99
CA GLN A 21 13.76 -3.02 -8.34
C GLN A 21 12.83 -2.15 -9.19
N LEU A 22 11.51 -2.36 -9.08
CA LEU A 22 10.50 -1.52 -9.74
C LEU A 22 10.59 -0.08 -9.26
N ASN A 23 10.69 0.14 -7.94
CA ASN A 23 10.83 1.47 -7.35
C ASN A 23 12.09 2.16 -7.85
N GLU A 24 13.22 1.48 -7.87
CA GLU A 24 14.51 2.03 -8.33
C GLU A 24 14.44 2.40 -9.82
N LYS A 25 13.96 1.53 -10.68
CA LYS A 25 13.79 1.79 -12.12
C LYS A 25 12.85 2.96 -12.39
N PHE A 26 11.79 3.10 -11.58
CA PHE A 26 10.85 4.21 -11.69
C PHE A 26 11.50 5.54 -11.25
N ILE A 27 12.23 5.55 -10.12
CA ILE A 27 12.98 6.72 -9.65
C ILE A 27 13.99 7.19 -10.71
N ASN A 28 14.63 6.26 -11.40
CA ASN A 28 15.60 6.52 -12.47
C ASN A 28 14.93 6.90 -13.82
N GLY A 29 13.61 7.04 -13.87
CA GLY A 29 12.89 7.50 -15.07
C GLY A 29 12.78 6.44 -16.18
N GLN A 30 13.02 5.17 -15.87
CA GLN A 30 12.90 4.08 -16.86
C GLN A 30 11.45 3.71 -17.15
N TYR A 31 10.53 4.05 -16.24
CA TYR A 31 9.09 3.81 -16.39
C TYR A 31 8.32 5.13 -16.33
N GLY A 32 7.39 5.30 -17.27
CA GLY A 32 6.49 6.47 -17.29
C GLY A 32 5.35 6.36 -16.29
N CYS A 33 4.91 5.14 -15.97
CA CYS A 33 3.92 4.86 -14.94
C CYS A 33 4.09 3.43 -14.41
N MET A 34 3.58 3.17 -13.22
CA MET A 34 3.52 1.83 -12.65
C MET A 34 2.37 1.68 -11.67
N PHE A 35 1.91 0.46 -11.48
CA PHE A 35 0.99 0.12 -10.40
C PHE A 35 1.78 -0.24 -9.15
N MET A 36 1.46 0.44 -8.05
CA MET A 36 2.14 0.23 -6.78
C MET A 36 1.19 0.45 -5.61
N TYR A 37 1.49 -0.17 -4.48
CA TYR A 37 0.76 0.07 -3.24
C TYR A 37 1.12 1.44 -2.63
N THR A 38 0.19 2.03 -1.91
CA THR A 38 0.34 3.40 -1.35
C THR A 38 1.52 3.55 -0.39
N GLY A 39 1.95 2.47 0.28
CA GLY A 39 3.12 2.50 1.17
C GLY A 39 4.45 2.81 0.47
N ALA A 40 4.55 2.62 -0.85
CA ALA A 40 5.76 2.98 -1.61
C ALA A 40 5.95 4.50 -1.76
N LEU A 41 4.91 5.29 -1.47
CA LEU A 41 4.97 6.75 -1.59
C LEU A 41 6.12 7.37 -0.79
N SER A 42 6.38 6.87 0.42
CA SER A 42 7.48 7.33 1.26
C SER A 42 8.85 7.15 0.59
N THR A 43 9.04 6.07 -0.17
CA THR A 43 10.27 5.83 -0.95
C THR A 43 10.49 6.92 -1.99
N PHE A 44 9.44 7.29 -2.73
CA PHE A 44 9.52 8.34 -3.76
C PHE A 44 9.69 9.73 -3.17
N GLN A 45 9.05 10.01 -2.04
CA GLN A 45 9.24 11.27 -1.30
C GLN A 45 10.67 11.39 -0.79
N ASN A 46 11.23 10.34 -0.19
CA ASN A 46 12.59 10.32 0.30
C ASN A 46 13.62 10.45 -0.83
N ALA A 47 13.35 9.91 -2.00
CA ALA A 47 14.17 10.08 -3.19
C ALA A 47 14.04 11.48 -3.85
N GLY A 48 13.10 12.32 -3.37
CA GLY A 48 12.89 13.67 -3.90
C GLY A 48 12.25 13.70 -5.29
N VAL A 49 11.66 12.59 -5.75
CA VAL A 49 11.04 12.49 -7.08
C VAL A 49 9.53 12.71 -7.04
N TYR A 50 8.91 12.84 -5.87
CA TYR A 50 7.49 13.11 -5.71
C TYR A 50 7.22 14.60 -5.52
N GLY A 51 6.10 15.11 -6.08
CA GLY A 51 5.64 16.47 -5.88
C GLY A 51 5.27 17.19 -7.19
N LYS A 52 5.06 18.51 -7.09
CA LYS A 52 4.70 19.36 -8.24
C LYS A 52 5.73 19.23 -9.37
N ASP A 53 5.23 19.03 -10.58
CA ASP A 53 6.03 18.84 -11.81
C ASP A 53 6.95 17.58 -11.78
N LYS A 54 6.62 16.63 -10.92
CA LYS A 54 7.33 15.37 -10.76
C LYS A 54 6.32 14.22 -10.79
N LEU A 55 6.65 13.13 -10.10
CA LEU A 55 5.77 11.99 -9.92
C LEU A 55 4.56 12.35 -9.06
N HIS A 56 3.39 11.87 -9.47
CA HIS A 56 2.13 11.97 -8.73
C HIS A 56 1.46 10.61 -8.61
N MET A 57 0.68 10.45 -7.54
CA MET A 57 -0.28 9.37 -7.41
C MET A 57 -1.51 9.67 -8.26
N ALA A 58 -1.99 8.68 -9.00
CA ALA A 58 -3.23 8.74 -9.74
C ALA A 58 -4.16 7.60 -9.32
N PRO A 59 -5.49 7.78 -9.43
CA PRO A 59 -6.42 6.70 -9.22
C PRO A 59 -6.12 5.50 -10.13
N PHE A 60 -6.42 4.30 -9.62
CA PHE A 60 -6.38 3.10 -10.44
C PHE A 60 -7.34 3.25 -11.62
N PRO A 61 -6.95 2.87 -12.85
CA PRO A 61 -7.83 2.99 -14.01
C PRO A 61 -9.16 2.27 -13.76
N GLU A 62 -10.25 2.92 -14.12
CA GLU A 62 -11.55 2.29 -14.20
C GLU A 62 -11.61 1.45 -15.47
N PHE A 63 -11.94 0.18 -15.32
CA PHE A 63 -12.25 -0.71 -16.43
C PHE A 63 -13.78 -0.87 -16.53
N ASP A 64 -14.28 -2.11 -16.45
CA ASP A 64 -15.73 -2.36 -16.43
C ASP A 64 -16.36 -2.00 -15.07
N GLU A 65 -15.57 -2.10 -14.00
CA GLU A 65 -15.99 -1.82 -12.62
C GLU A 65 -14.91 -1.02 -11.87
N LYS A 66 -15.35 -0.22 -10.90
CA LYS A 66 -14.47 0.48 -9.95
C LYS A 66 -14.07 -0.46 -8.83
N VAL A 67 -13.04 -1.24 -9.06
CA VAL A 67 -12.52 -2.21 -8.10
C VAL A 67 -11.06 -1.94 -7.81
N THR A 68 -10.65 -2.02 -6.55
CA THR A 68 -9.25 -1.99 -6.16
C THR A 68 -8.94 -3.05 -5.11
N ASN A 69 -7.67 -3.40 -5.01
CA ASN A 69 -7.20 -4.37 -4.03
C ASN A 69 -6.89 -3.69 -2.70
N ILE A 70 -7.28 -4.33 -1.60
CA ILE A 70 -6.86 -3.95 -0.25
C ILE A 70 -5.95 -5.05 0.32
N ALA A 71 -4.80 -4.62 0.83
CA ALA A 71 -3.88 -5.47 1.59
C ALA A 71 -3.33 -4.69 2.78
N THR A 72 -3.19 -5.36 3.91
CA THR A 72 -2.70 -4.76 5.16
C THR A 72 -1.68 -5.66 5.82
N TRP A 73 -0.73 -5.06 6.50
CA TRP A 73 0.12 -5.75 7.47
C TRP A 73 -0.65 -5.92 8.77
N GLN A 74 -0.47 -7.07 9.41
CA GLN A 74 -1.18 -7.40 10.64
C GLN A 74 -0.19 -7.75 11.75
N TYR A 75 -0.50 -7.27 12.96
CA TYR A 75 0.14 -7.76 14.17
C TYR A 75 -0.58 -9.02 14.64
N VAL A 76 0.17 -10.05 14.98
CA VAL A 76 -0.38 -11.31 15.48
C VAL A 76 0.19 -11.65 16.84
N LEU A 77 -0.63 -12.26 17.68
CA LEU A 77 -0.20 -12.79 18.97
C LEU A 77 0.13 -14.27 18.84
N ASN A 78 1.37 -14.63 19.17
CA ASN A 78 1.76 -16.04 19.22
C ASN A 78 0.99 -16.76 20.35
N LYS A 79 0.24 -17.80 19.98
CA LYS A 79 -0.55 -18.60 20.94
C LYS A 79 0.29 -19.26 22.05
N ASN A 80 1.58 -19.51 21.79
CA ASN A 80 2.52 -20.14 22.71
C ASN A 80 3.36 -19.14 23.52
N SER A 81 3.09 -17.83 23.41
CA SER A 81 3.79 -16.81 24.20
C SER A 81 3.49 -16.96 25.70
N ASP A 82 4.50 -16.85 26.53
CA ASP A 82 4.35 -16.78 27.99
C ASP A 82 3.93 -15.39 28.49
N HIS A 83 3.95 -14.37 27.59
CA HIS A 83 3.65 -12.98 27.90
C HIS A 83 2.40 -12.46 27.16
N LYS A 84 1.36 -13.29 27.03
CA LYS A 84 0.15 -12.97 26.25
C LYS A 84 -0.54 -11.69 26.69
N GLU A 85 -0.65 -11.49 28.01
CA GLU A 85 -1.32 -10.29 28.54
C GLU A 85 -0.56 -9.01 28.18
N ALA A 86 0.76 -8.99 28.33
CA ALA A 86 1.58 -7.85 27.95
C ALA A 86 1.54 -7.60 26.44
N ALA A 87 1.62 -8.67 25.64
CA ALA A 87 1.51 -8.57 24.19
C ALA A 87 0.14 -8.04 23.75
N LEU A 88 -0.95 -8.48 24.40
CA LEU A 88 -2.28 -7.98 24.10
C LEU A 88 -2.43 -6.48 24.41
N LYS A 89 -1.91 -6.02 25.55
CA LYS A 89 -1.87 -4.59 25.90
C LYS A 89 -1.09 -3.78 24.87
N PHE A 90 0.05 -4.31 24.41
CA PHE A 90 0.82 -3.68 23.32
C PHE A 90 0.02 -3.60 22.02
N LEU A 91 -0.62 -4.69 21.60
CA LEU A 91 -1.45 -4.71 20.41
C LEU A 91 -2.62 -3.72 20.48
N GLN A 92 -3.28 -3.63 21.62
CA GLN A 92 -4.35 -2.65 21.86
C GLN A 92 -3.84 -1.22 21.75
N TYR A 93 -2.64 -0.94 22.27
CA TYR A 93 -2.02 0.37 22.16
C TYR A 93 -1.67 0.72 20.70
N VAL A 94 -0.93 -0.12 20.00
CA VAL A 94 -0.46 0.17 18.64
C VAL A 94 -1.58 0.23 17.61
N SER A 95 -2.70 -0.48 17.86
CA SER A 95 -3.90 -0.42 17.02
C SER A 95 -4.87 0.68 17.43
N GLY A 96 -4.58 1.42 18.49
CA GLY A 96 -5.39 2.55 18.95
C GLY A 96 -5.34 3.73 18.00
N TYR A 97 -6.30 4.65 18.13
CA TYR A 97 -6.45 5.82 17.26
C TYR A 97 -5.17 6.69 17.22
N GLU A 98 -4.70 7.13 18.39
CA GLU A 98 -3.52 8.02 18.50
C GLU A 98 -2.25 7.37 17.96
N ALA A 99 -2.02 6.10 18.28
CA ALA A 99 -0.86 5.38 17.80
C ALA A 99 -0.90 5.19 16.27
N SER A 100 -2.06 4.85 15.72
CA SER A 100 -2.26 4.70 14.29
C SER A 100 -2.09 6.03 13.54
N LYS A 101 -2.61 7.12 14.10
CA LYS A 101 -2.47 8.47 13.55
C LYS A 101 -1.00 8.91 13.53
N ASN A 102 -0.31 8.79 14.66
CA ASN A 102 1.11 9.12 14.78
C ASN A 102 1.97 8.27 13.86
N TYR A 103 1.70 6.95 13.78
CA TYR A 103 2.39 6.06 12.87
C TYR A 103 2.27 6.54 11.41
N GLY A 104 1.05 6.82 10.95
CA GLY A 104 0.81 7.31 9.59
C GLY A 104 1.54 8.63 9.30
N GLN A 105 1.54 9.56 10.24
CA GLN A 105 2.22 10.84 10.08
C GLN A 105 3.76 10.71 10.01
N LEU A 106 4.33 9.82 10.83
CA LEU A 106 5.78 9.61 10.88
C LEU A 106 6.30 8.79 9.71
N THR A 107 5.60 7.72 9.36
CA THR A 107 6.05 6.77 8.32
C THR A 107 5.59 7.13 6.92
N LYS A 108 4.63 8.04 6.79
CA LYS A 108 3.93 8.36 5.53
C LYS A 108 3.18 7.17 4.93
N ILE A 109 2.81 6.19 5.75
CA ILE A 109 2.01 5.02 5.37
C ILE A 109 0.57 5.24 5.81
N CYS A 110 -0.38 4.95 4.91
CA CYS A 110 -1.80 5.06 5.22
C CYS A 110 -2.19 4.10 6.36
N PRO A 111 -2.77 4.60 7.46
CA PRO A 111 -3.22 3.74 8.56
C PRO A 111 -4.40 2.86 8.14
N ALA A 112 -4.55 1.70 8.79
CA ALA A 112 -5.65 0.78 8.52
C ALA A 112 -6.98 1.18 9.20
N ARG A 113 -6.99 2.22 10.03
CA ARG A 113 -8.18 2.69 10.79
C ARG A 113 -8.96 3.71 9.97
N LEU A 114 -10.23 3.41 9.70
CA LEU A 114 -11.11 4.30 8.95
C LEU A 114 -11.34 5.64 9.67
N ASP A 115 -11.49 5.63 10.99
CA ASP A 115 -11.70 6.85 11.78
C ASP A 115 -10.48 7.80 11.74
N VAL A 116 -9.26 7.27 11.58
CA VAL A 116 -8.07 8.09 11.33
C VAL A 116 -8.04 8.62 9.90
N ILE A 117 -8.38 7.78 8.92
CA ILE A 117 -8.43 8.21 7.51
C ILE A 117 -9.48 9.31 7.30
N GLU A 118 -10.63 9.20 7.96
CA GLU A 118 -11.73 10.17 7.87
C GLU A 118 -11.49 11.45 8.68
N ASP A 119 -10.57 11.43 9.65
CA ASP A 119 -10.20 12.60 10.43
C ASP A 119 -9.58 13.68 9.54
N LYS A 120 -10.26 14.82 9.42
CA LYS A 120 -9.81 15.95 8.61
C LYS A 120 -8.50 16.59 9.10
N SER A 121 -8.12 16.36 10.35
CA SER A 121 -6.85 16.81 10.91
C SER A 121 -5.68 15.85 10.61
N PHE A 122 -5.98 14.70 10.04
CA PHE A 122 -4.94 13.75 9.60
C PHE A 122 -4.47 14.12 8.20
N GLU A 123 -3.22 14.56 8.11
CA GLU A 123 -2.58 14.96 6.86
C GLU A 123 -1.61 13.86 6.41
N LEU A 124 -1.84 13.36 5.21
CA LEU A 124 -0.97 12.43 4.51
C LEU A 124 -1.07 12.76 3.02
N GLU A 125 0.06 12.73 2.33
CA GLU A 125 0.05 12.90 0.88
C GLU A 125 -0.84 11.84 0.21
N GLY A 126 -1.75 12.28 -0.65
CA GLY A 126 -2.70 11.39 -1.31
C GLY A 126 -3.89 10.93 -0.46
N ILE A 127 -4.06 11.42 0.77
CA ILE A 127 -5.15 10.99 1.66
C ILE A 127 -6.54 11.25 1.05
N GLU A 128 -6.72 12.36 0.34
CA GLU A 128 -8.00 12.68 -0.30
C GLU A 128 -8.35 11.67 -1.39
N MET A 129 -7.36 11.20 -2.14
CA MET A 129 -7.56 10.14 -3.12
C MET A 129 -7.92 8.81 -2.44
N ILE A 130 -7.28 8.48 -1.30
CA ILE A 130 -7.63 7.30 -0.51
C ILE A 130 -9.06 7.39 0.03
N ARG A 131 -9.46 8.56 0.56
CA ARG A 131 -10.84 8.84 0.98
C ARG A 131 -11.84 8.66 -0.16
N GLN A 132 -11.48 9.09 -1.36
CA GLN A 132 -12.31 8.90 -2.55
C GLN A 132 -12.41 7.43 -2.96
N TYR A 133 -11.31 6.66 -2.90
CA TYR A 133 -11.34 5.22 -3.12
C TYR A 133 -12.29 4.48 -2.19
N LEU A 134 -12.26 4.83 -0.89
CA LEU A 134 -13.14 4.20 0.10
C LEU A 134 -14.63 4.45 -0.17
N LYS A 135 -14.96 5.53 -0.89
CA LYS A 135 -16.34 5.87 -1.26
C LYS A 135 -16.79 5.25 -2.58
N ASP A 136 -15.92 5.26 -3.58
CA ASP A 136 -16.30 5.03 -4.97
C ASP A 136 -15.91 3.65 -5.48
N TYR A 137 -14.96 2.97 -4.82
CA TYR A 137 -14.43 1.69 -5.27
C TYR A 137 -14.87 0.54 -4.38
N GLU A 138 -15.19 -0.58 -5.01
CA GLU A 138 -15.30 -1.85 -4.30
C GLU A 138 -13.90 -2.31 -3.87
N LEU A 139 -13.72 -2.53 -2.58
CA LEU A 139 -12.46 -3.00 -2.01
C LEU A 139 -12.46 -4.53 -1.95
N LYS A 140 -11.63 -5.18 -2.75
CA LYS A 140 -11.48 -6.63 -2.72
C LYS A 140 -10.18 -7.03 -2.04
N ALA A 141 -10.30 -7.86 -1.01
CA ALA A 141 -9.13 -8.51 -0.42
C ALA A 141 -8.54 -9.52 -1.41
N ARG A 142 -7.23 -9.73 -1.32
CA ARG A 142 -6.59 -10.78 -2.10
C ARG A 142 -7.25 -12.12 -1.80
N PRO A 143 -7.62 -12.91 -2.83
CA PRO A 143 -8.17 -14.24 -2.61
C PRO A 143 -7.19 -15.09 -1.80
N LEU A 144 -7.68 -15.71 -0.73
CA LEU A 144 -6.92 -16.70 0.01
C LEU A 144 -7.00 -18.02 -0.76
N CYS A 145 -5.97 -18.34 -1.52
CA CYS A 145 -5.81 -19.69 -2.07
C CYS A 145 -5.30 -20.59 -0.96
N VAL A 146 -6.02 -21.64 -0.66
CA VAL A 146 -5.68 -22.57 0.44
C VAL A 146 -4.26 -23.12 0.31
N ASP A 147 -3.83 -23.39 -0.92
CA ASP A 147 -2.48 -23.93 -1.21
C ASP A 147 -1.35 -22.89 -1.14
N SER A 148 -1.69 -21.60 -1.02
CA SER A 148 -0.69 -20.53 -0.95
C SER A 148 -0.67 -19.78 0.39
N ILE A 149 -1.55 -20.12 1.34
CA ILE A 149 -1.57 -19.50 2.67
C ILE A 149 -0.24 -19.70 3.39
N GLU A 150 0.37 -20.87 3.27
CA GLU A 150 1.69 -21.13 3.87
C GLU A 150 2.80 -20.28 3.24
N ALA A 151 2.71 -19.97 1.95
CA ALA A 151 3.68 -19.13 1.25
C ALA A 151 3.51 -17.62 1.49
N VAL A 152 2.35 -17.19 2.01
CA VAL A 152 2.02 -15.76 2.22
C VAL A 152 2.16 -15.36 3.70
N LEU A 153 2.27 -16.32 4.62
CA LEU A 153 2.34 -16.08 6.07
C LEU A 153 3.77 -16.16 6.66
N PHE A 154 4.79 -16.27 5.79
CA PHE A 154 6.20 -16.29 6.21
C PHE A 154 7.00 -15.17 5.55
#